data_260053060f99e01a7e2775c2cc078972
#
_entry.id   260053060f99e01a7e2775c2cc078972
#
_cell.length_a   1.000
_cell.length_b   1.000
_cell.length_c   1.000
_cell.angle_alpha   90.00
_cell.angle_beta   90.00
_cell.angle_gamma   90.00
#
_symmetry.space_group_name_H-M   'P 1'
#
loop_
_entity.id
_entity.type
_entity.pdbx_description
1 polymer ?
#
loop_
_entity_poly.entity_id
_entity_poly.type
_entity_poly.pdbx_seq_one_letter_code
_entity_poly.pdbx_strand_id
1 'polypeptide(L)'
;MSEILVVSGHTDLENSFANKIILDELKKHLPEAKFDILSELYKNYAIDVKAEQEKLVKADVIVLVYPFFWYGVPSLLQKWFEDVLVHGFSHGSKGDKLHGKKLVLSFTSGAPEELYKKEALQRYEIEEFLPPLKALANMCGMEFAGYVYSGGLSYQSRHDEAKLALMRQKVLDHAKKLEELIGKIS
;
A
#
# COMPACT_ATOMS: atom_id res chain seq x y z
N MET A 1 3.85 5.75 -21.56
CA MET A 1 3.02 5.22 -20.44
C MET A 1 3.88 5.28 -19.20
N SER A 2 3.29 5.70 -18.08
CA SER A 2 4.01 5.78 -16.80
C SER A 2 4.39 4.38 -16.31
N GLU A 3 5.61 4.23 -15.78
CA GLU A 3 6.04 2.98 -15.14
C GLU A 3 5.44 2.89 -13.75
N ILE A 4 4.66 1.83 -13.49
CA ILE A 4 3.96 1.60 -12.22
C ILE A 4 4.67 0.50 -11.45
N LEU A 5 5.02 0.79 -10.19
CA LEU A 5 5.54 -0.19 -9.22
C LEU A 5 4.52 -0.40 -8.10
N VAL A 6 4.00 -1.60 -7.97
CA VAL A 6 3.11 -2.02 -6.89
C VAL A 6 3.91 -2.77 -5.85
N VAL A 7 4.02 -2.23 -4.65
CA VAL A 7 4.75 -2.83 -3.52
C VAL A 7 3.74 -3.39 -2.52
N SER A 8 3.73 -4.70 -2.33
CA SER A 8 2.91 -5.36 -1.31
C SER A 8 3.67 -5.45 0.01
N GLY A 9 3.18 -4.73 1.02
CA GLY A 9 3.74 -4.72 2.37
C GLY A 9 3.13 -5.76 3.32
N HIS A 10 2.26 -6.66 2.85
CA HIS A 10 1.68 -7.68 3.71
C HIS A 10 2.74 -8.69 4.17
N THR A 11 2.86 -8.94 5.48
CA THR A 11 3.86 -9.86 6.04
C THR A 11 3.56 -11.33 5.77
N ASP A 12 2.30 -11.67 5.50
CA ASP A 12 1.81 -13.03 5.20
C ASP A 12 0.72 -12.96 4.14
N LEU A 13 1.11 -12.66 2.90
CA LEU A 13 0.18 -12.46 1.79
C LEU A 13 -0.58 -13.75 1.43
N GLU A 14 0.04 -14.89 1.59
CA GLU A 14 -0.57 -16.20 1.27
C GLU A 14 -1.87 -16.40 2.04
N ASN A 15 -1.91 -16.00 3.30
CA ASN A 15 -3.09 -16.07 4.17
C ASN A 15 -3.97 -14.82 4.13
N SER A 16 -3.63 -13.83 3.32
CA SER A 16 -4.44 -12.62 3.18
C SER A 16 -5.61 -12.82 2.22
N PHE A 17 -6.82 -12.52 2.69
CA PHE A 17 -8.01 -12.51 1.81
C PHE A 17 -8.05 -11.24 0.96
N ALA A 18 -7.99 -10.07 1.59
CA ALA A 18 -8.23 -8.80 0.91
C ALA A 18 -7.05 -8.39 0.01
N ASN A 19 -5.84 -8.31 0.58
CA ASN A 19 -4.69 -7.82 -0.19
C ASN A 19 -4.33 -8.75 -1.35
N LYS A 20 -4.53 -10.07 -1.20
CA LYS A 20 -4.32 -11.02 -2.29
C LYS A 20 -5.27 -10.76 -3.46
N ILE A 21 -6.57 -10.60 -3.20
CA ILE A 21 -7.57 -10.30 -4.24
C ILE A 21 -7.25 -8.96 -4.92
N ILE A 22 -6.92 -7.90 -4.15
CA ILE A 22 -6.54 -6.60 -4.72
C ILE A 22 -5.37 -6.76 -5.68
N LEU A 23 -4.31 -7.43 -5.26
CA LEU A 23 -3.13 -7.65 -6.11
C LEU A 23 -3.43 -8.51 -7.35
N ASP A 24 -4.28 -9.53 -7.22
CA ASP A 24 -4.68 -10.38 -8.34
C ASP A 24 -5.50 -9.59 -9.38
N GLU A 25 -6.41 -8.70 -8.94
CA GLU A 25 -7.15 -7.82 -9.85
C GLU A 25 -6.22 -6.80 -10.52
N LEU A 26 -5.33 -6.16 -9.76
CA LEU A 26 -4.35 -5.24 -10.36
C LEU A 26 -3.46 -5.92 -11.40
N LYS A 27 -2.99 -7.15 -11.15
CA LYS A 27 -2.20 -7.93 -12.13
C LYS A 27 -2.96 -8.20 -13.42
N LYS A 28 -4.28 -8.40 -13.36
CA LYS A 28 -5.12 -8.62 -14.55
C LYS A 28 -5.30 -7.34 -15.39
N HIS A 29 -5.49 -6.21 -14.71
CA HIS A 29 -5.88 -4.97 -15.37
C HIS A 29 -4.71 -4.02 -15.64
N LEU A 30 -3.59 -4.22 -14.95
CA LEU A 30 -2.35 -3.46 -15.14
C LEU A 30 -1.19 -4.42 -15.49
N PRO A 31 -1.23 -5.11 -16.65
CA PRO A 31 -0.26 -6.16 -16.99
C PRO A 31 1.17 -5.62 -17.15
N GLU A 32 1.32 -4.33 -17.45
CA GLU A 32 2.64 -3.68 -17.59
C GLU A 32 3.24 -3.22 -16.25
N ALA A 33 2.45 -3.21 -15.16
CA ALA A 33 2.95 -2.84 -13.84
C ALA A 33 3.93 -3.88 -13.30
N LYS A 34 4.91 -3.42 -12.53
CA LYS A 34 5.82 -4.29 -11.78
C LYS A 34 5.24 -4.53 -10.39
N PHE A 35 5.37 -5.77 -9.91
CA PHE A 35 4.82 -6.18 -8.61
C PHE A 35 5.95 -6.69 -7.71
N ASP A 36 6.15 -6.01 -6.59
CA ASP A 36 7.07 -6.40 -5.53
C ASP A 36 6.28 -6.95 -4.34
N ILE A 37 6.29 -8.26 -4.20
CA ILE A 37 5.66 -8.93 -3.06
C ILE A 37 6.73 -9.13 -1.99
N LEU A 38 6.84 -8.17 -1.07
CA LEU A 38 7.95 -8.15 -0.11
C LEU A 38 8.05 -9.42 0.74
N SER A 39 6.92 -10.03 1.10
CA SER A 39 6.90 -11.29 1.87
C SER A 39 7.40 -12.51 1.10
N GLU A 40 7.38 -12.47 -0.23
CA GLU A 40 7.96 -13.52 -1.07
C GLU A 40 9.45 -13.27 -1.33
N LEU A 41 9.82 -12.01 -1.56
CA LEU A 41 11.19 -11.60 -1.86
C LEU A 41 12.10 -11.64 -0.62
N TYR A 42 11.57 -11.23 0.54
CA TYR A 42 12.36 -10.97 1.75
C TYR A 42 11.82 -11.71 2.98
N LYS A 43 11.70 -13.03 2.89
CA LYS A 43 11.16 -13.89 3.96
C LYS A 43 11.86 -13.74 5.30
N ASN A 44 13.13 -13.37 5.30
CA ASN A 44 13.98 -13.17 6.48
C ASN A 44 14.21 -11.69 6.80
N TYR A 45 13.44 -10.77 6.19
CA TYR A 45 13.60 -9.32 6.33
C TYR A 45 14.97 -8.77 5.87
N ALA A 46 15.76 -9.53 5.13
CA ALA A 46 17.01 -9.06 4.53
C ALA A 46 16.72 -8.41 3.17
N ILE A 47 16.46 -7.12 3.19
CA ILE A 47 16.08 -6.34 1.99
C ILE A 47 17.31 -6.18 1.07
N ASP A 48 17.17 -6.49 -0.21
CA ASP A 48 18.15 -6.10 -1.24
C ASP A 48 17.91 -4.62 -1.61
N VAL A 49 18.56 -3.76 -0.86
CA VAL A 49 18.41 -2.30 -0.98
C VAL A 49 18.69 -1.81 -2.39
N LYS A 50 19.76 -2.34 -3.03
CA LYS A 50 20.14 -1.91 -4.37
C LYS A 50 19.06 -2.27 -5.41
N ALA A 51 18.57 -3.51 -5.35
CA ALA A 51 17.51 -3.97 -6.26
C ALA A 51 16.23 -3.14 -6.09
N GLU A 52 15.84 -2.83 -4.84
CA GLU A 52 14.66 -2.02 -4.57
C GLU A 52 14.82 -0.57 -5.05
N GLN A 53 15.98 0.03 -4.81
CA GLN A 53 16.29 1.37 -5.30
C GLN A 53 16.28 1.45 -6.83
N GLU A 54 16.81 0.45 -7.53
CA GLU A 54 16.77 0.39 -9.01
C GLU A 54 15.33 0.34 -9.56
N LYS A 55 14.42 -0.36 -8.89
CA LYS A 55 12.99 -0.40 -9.25
C LYS A 55 12.32 0.95 -8.99
N LEU A 56 12.56 1.54 -7.83
CA LEU A 56 12.04 2.85 -7.46
C LEU A 56 12.47 3.95 -8.43
N VAL A 57 13.73 3.92 -8.88
CA VAL A 57 14.25 4.90 -9.86
C VAL A 57 13.47 4.84 -11.18
N LYS A 58 13.10 3.65 -11.63
CA LYS A 58 12.36 3.45 -12.90
C LYS A 58 10.88 3.83 -12.80
N ALA A 59 10.28 3.63 -11.63
CA ALA A 59 8.86 3.88 -11.44
C ALA A 59 8.52 5.38 -11.51
N ASP A 60 7.41 5.73 -12.15
CA ASP A 60 6.78 7.06 -12.10
C ASP A 60 5.70 7.10 -11.01
N VAL A 61 4.99 5.97 -10.83
CA VAL A 61 3.94 5.79 -9.83
C VAL A 61 4.30 4.63 -8.91
N ILE A 62 4.30 4.88 -7.60
CA ILE A 62 4.56 3.89 -6.55
C ILE A 62 3.25 3.65 -5.81
N VAL A 63 2.76 2.41 -5.82
CA VAL A 63 1.52 2.01 -5.14
C VAL A 63 1.87 1.09 -3.99
N LEU A 64 1.56 1.49 -2.77
CA LEU A 64 1.75 0.66 -1.57
C LEU A 64 0.45 -0.08 -1.25
N VAL A 65 0.46 -1.41 -1.28
CA VAL A 65 -0.69 -2.26 -0.93
C VAL A 65 -0.41 -2.98 0.38
N TYR A 66 -1.19 -2.69 1.44
CA TYR A 66 -0.90 -3.22 2.77
C TYR A 66 -2.13 -3.32 3.68
N PRO A 67 -2.12 -4.20 4.69
CA PRO A 67 -3.10 -4.18 5.77
C PRO A 67 -2.75 -3.09 6.78
N PHE A 68 -3.77 -2.41 7.30
CA PHE A 68 -3.61 -1.38 8.33
C PHE A 68 -3.41 -2.05 9.69
N PHE A 69 -2.17 -2.39 10.00
CA PHE A 69 -1.80 -3.04 11.25
C PHE A 69 -1.37 -2.01 12.30
N TRP A 70 -2.00 -2.08 13.46
CA TRP A 70 -1.66 -1.23 14.61
C TRP A 70 -1.53 0.25 14.24
N TYR A 71 -2.50 0.74 13.44
CA TYR A 71 -2.63 2.14 13.01
C TYR A 71 -1.50 2.64 12.10
N GLY A 72 -0.79 1.74 11.46
CA GLY A 72 0.31 2.05 10.55
C GLY A 72 0.51 0.98 9.48
N VAL A 73 1.73 0.91 8.96
CA VAL A 73 2.13 -0.08 7.98
C VAL A 73 2.65 -1.36 8.67
N PRO A 74 2.59 -2.53 8.02
CA PRO A 74 3.20 -3.74 8.55
C PRO A 74 4.72 -3.62 8.74
N SER A 75 5.27 -4.41 9.66
CA SER A 75 6.69 -4.39 10.02
C SER A 75 7.64 -4.56 8.82
N LEU A 76 7.29 -5.43 7.87
CA LEU A 76 8.12 -5.64 6.67
C LEU A 76 8.14 -4.40 5.77
N LEU A 77 7.01 -3.70 5.61
CA LEU A 77 6.96 -2.45 4.84
C LEU A 77 7.68 -1.32 5.56
N GLN A 78 7.57 -1.26 6.90
CA GLN A 78 8.32 -0.31 7.71
C GLN A 78 9.84 -0.55 7.57
N LYS A 79 10.27 -1.81 7.67
CA LYS A 79 11.67 -2.20 7.45
C LYS A 79 12.15 -1.80 6.05
N TRP A 80 11.31 -2.01 5.03
CA TRP A 80 11.63 -1.61 3.67
C TRP A 80 11.83 -0.09 3.56
N PHE A 81 10.99 0.73 4.21
CA PHE A 81 11.21 2.19 4.25
C PHE A 81 12.56 2.54 4.87
N GLU A 82 12.88 1.94 6.03
CA GLU A 82 14.09 2.25 6.79
C GLU A 82 15.37 1.88 6.03
N ASP A 83 15.36 0.75 5.32
CA ASP A 83 16.53 0.27 4.59
C ASP A 83 16.71 0.93 3.22
N VAL A 84 15.60 1.17 2.50
CA VAL A 84 15.64 1.59 1.09
C VAL A 84 15.66 3.11 0.95
N LEU A 85 14.88 3.84 1.80
CA LEU A 85 14.73 5.28 1.70
C LEU A 85 15.81 6.03 2.52
N VAL A 86 17.06 5.78 2.19
CA VAL A 86 18.20 6.31 2.93
C VAL A 86 18.65 7.70 2.45
N HIS A 87 19.40 8.39 3.30
CA HIS A 87 20.04 9.65 2.96
C HIS A 87 20.96 9.52 1.72
N GLY A 88 20.86 10.49 0.82
CA GLY A 88 21.62 10.48 -0.43
C GLY A 88 20.96 9.70 -1.58
N PHE A 89 19.88 8.96 -1.28
CA PHE A 89 19.01 8.33 -2.28
C PHE A 89 17.66 9.04 -2.35
N SER A 90 16.88 8.95 -1.28
CA SER A 90 15.51 9.48 -1.23
C SER A 90 15.41 10.90 -0.65
N HIS A 91 16.39 11.33 0.11
CA HIS A 91 16.38 12.64 0.80
C HIS A 91 17.80 13.14 1.06
N GLY A 92 17.91 14.41 1.53
CA GLY A 92 19.17 15.10 1.72
C GLY A 92 19.66 15.80 0.45
N SER A 93 20.81 16.50 0.55
CA SER A 93 21.31 17.38 -0.51
C SER A 93 21.60 16.70 -1.87
N LYS A 94 21.72 15.38 -1.90
CA LYS A 94 21.96 14.56 -3.10
C LYS A 94 20.88 13.50 -3.31
N GLY A 95 19.89 13.43 -2.43
CA GLY A 95 18.84 12.41 -2.43
C GLY A 95 17.61 12.88 -3.19
N ASP A 96 17.66 12.87 -4.52
CA ASP A 96 16.65 13.37 -5.44
C ASP A 96 15.99 12.28 -6.30
N LYS A 97 16.29 11.01 -6.06
CA LYS A 97 15.92 9.90 -6.95
C LYS A 97 14.42 9.64 -7.02
N LEU A 98 13.67 10.14 -6.04
CA LEU A 98 12.21 9.99 -5.95
C LEU A 98 11.44 11.28 -6.25
N HIS A 99 12.14 12.38 -6.54
CA HIS A 99 11.50 13.67 -6.82
C HIS A 99 10.52 13.58 -8.00
N GLY A 100 9.32 14.12 -7.79
CA GLY A 100 8.26 14.18 -8.80
C GLY A 100 7.52 12.86 -9.05
N LYS A 101 7.93 11.75 -8.42
CA LYS A 101 7.18 10.50 -8.48
C LYS A 101 5.91 10.58 -7.65
N LYS A 102 4.89 9.80 -8.04
CA LYS A 102 3.59 9.79 -7.37
C LYS A 102 3.48 8.62 -6.41
N LEU A 103 3.02 8.90 -5.19
CA LEU A 103 2.74 7.88 -4.16
C LEU A 103 1.24 7.69 -4.00
N VAL A 104 0.78 6.45 -4.15
CA VAL A 104 -0.61 6.01 -3.90
C VAL A 104 -0.62 4.99 -2.78
N LEU A 105 -1.59 5.10 -1.87
CA LEU A 105 -1.80 4.11 -0.81
C LEU A 105 -3.06 3.29 -1.08
N SER A 106 -2.96 1.99 -0.88
CA SER A 106 -4.06 1.03 -0.91
C SER A 106 -3.99 0.22 0.37
N PHE A 107 -4.94 0.42 1.29
CA PHE A 107 -4.89 -0.29 2.56
C PHE A 107 -6.25 -0.75 3.06
N THR A 108 -6.21 -1.80 3.87
CA THR A 108 -7.40 -2.48 4.36
C THR A 108 -7.31 -2.72 5.86
N SER A 109 -8.46 -2.70 6.55
CA SER A 109 -8.53 -3.07 7.97
C SER A 109 -9.58 -4.13 8.25
N GLY A 110 -9.35 -4.91 9.31
CA GLY A 110 -10.37 -5.82 9.85
C GLY A 110 -11.49 -5.09 10.58
N ALA A 111 -11.19 -3.96 11.21
CA ALA A 111 -12.17 -3.11 11.87
C ALA A 111 -13.06 -2.41 10.83
N PRO A 112 -14.39 -2.33 11.07
CA PRO A 112 -15.32 -1.60 10.22
C PRO A 112 -14.98 -0.11 10.12
N GLU A 113 -15.30 0.50 8.97
CA GLU A 113 -15.03 1.92 8.69
C GLU A 113 -15.72 2.86 9.69
N GLU A 114 -16.91 2.45 10.18
CA GLU A 114 -17.71 3.21 11.14
C GLU A 114 -17.02 3.40 12.48
N LEU A 115 -16.02 2.56 12.81
CA LEU A 115 -15.23 2.70 14.03
C LEU A 115 -14.17 3.80 13.93
N TYR A 116 -13.81 4.23 12.71
CA TYR A 116 -12.85 5.30 12.46
C TYR A 116 -13.56 6.64 12.33
N LYS A 117 -14.17 7.09 13.43
CA LYS A 117 -14.84 8.39 13.59
C LYS A 117 -14.52 8.95 14.96
N LYS A 118 -14.60 10.28 15.12
CA LYS A 118 -14.29 10.97 16.38
C LYS A 118 -15.18 10.51 17.54
N GLU A 119 -16.42 10.17 17.26
CA GLU A 119 -17.41 9.72 18.25
C GLU A 119 -17.45 8.20 18.41
N ALA A 120 -16.66 7.45 17.61
CA ALA A 120 -16.58 6.00 17.64
C ALA A 120 -15.41 5.48 18.47
N LEU A 121 -15.21 4.16 18.47
CA LEU A 121 -14.19 3.49 19.30
C LEU A 121 -12.79 4.01 19.05
N GLN A 122 -12.42 4.27 17.79
CA GLN A 122 -11.07 4.69 17.42
C GLN A 122 -10.79 6.17 17.74
N ARG A 123 -11.83 7.00 17.88
CA ARG A 123 -11.75 8.44 18.16
C ARG A 123 -10.94 9.27 17.15
N TYR A 124 -10.58 8.68 16.04
CA TYR A 124 -9.85 9.29 14.92
C TYR A 124 -10.52 8.88 13.62
N GLU A 125 -10.55 9.77 12.65
CA GLU A 125 -10.93 9.46 11.28
C GLU A 125 -9.76 8.81 10.54
N ILE A 126 -10.02 8.05 9.50
CA ILE A 126 -8.98 7.29 8.79
C ILE A 126 -7.91 8.21 8.19
N GLU A 127 -8.29 9.41 7.79
CA GLU A 127 -7.40 10.43 7.25
C GLU A 127 -6.38 10.94 8.27
N GLU A 128 -6.69 10.87 9.56
CA GLU A 128 -5.80 11.30 10.64
C GLU A 128 -4.63 10.33 10.86
N PHE A 129 -4.66 9.14 10.23
CA PHE A 129 -3.55 8.18 10.22
C PHE A 129 -2.65 8.30 8.98
N LEU A 130 -2.97 9.17 8.02
CA LEU A 130 -2.19 9.37 6.81
C LEU A 130 -0.99 10.33 6.96
N PRO A 131 -0.94 11.29 7.91
CA PRO A 131 0.14 12.26 8.02
C PRO A 131 1.55 11.67 8.00
N PRO A 132 1.88 10.54 8.64
CA PRO A 132 3.21 9.95 8.58
C PRO A 132 3.65 9.59 7.14
N LEU A 133 2.75 9.00 6.33
CA LEU A 133 3.06 8.63 4.95
C LEU A 133 3.05 9.83 4.00
N LYS A 134 2.22 10.85 4.29
CA LYS A 134 2.29 12.14 3.57
C LYS A 134 3.60 12.86 3.87
N ALA A 135 4.06 12.83 5.12
CA ALA A 135 5.36 13.40 5.51
C ALA A 135 6.53 12.64 4.86
N LEU A 136 6.45 11.30 4.78
CA LEU A 136 7.41 10.47 4.06
C LEU A 136 7.47 10.88 2.57
N ALA A 137 6.31 11.01 1.90
CA ALA A 137 6.26 11.47 0.51
C ALA A 137 6.93 12.83 0.34
N ASN A 138 6.58 13.81 1.19
CA ASN A 138 7.16 15.15 1.17
C ASN A 138 8.67 15.13 1.38
N MET A 139 9.16 14.33 2.36
CA MET A 139 10.59 14.22 2.65
C MET A 139 11.38 13.65 1.46
N CYS A 140 10.76 12.75 0.70
CA CYS A 140 11.35 12.13 -0.50
C CYS A 140 11.10 12.94 -1.79
N GLY A 141 10.44 14.10 -1.72
CA GLY A 141 10.09 14.92 -2.90
C GLY A 141 9.05 14.27 -3.81
N MET A 142 8.29 13.30 -3.29
CA MET A 142 7.19 12.67 -4.01
C MET A 142 5.88 13.45 -3.86
N GLU A 143 5.00 13.33 -4.85
CA GLU A 143 3.62 13.77 -4.77
C GLU A 143 2.76 12.69 -4.10
N PHE A 144 2.05 13.02 -3.02
CA PHE A 144 1.01 12.16 -2.48
C PHE A 144 -0.23 12.24 -3.36
N ALA A 145 -0.42 11.25 -4.26
CA ALA A 145 -1.43 11.29 -5.31
C ALA A 145 -2.80 10.75 -4.87
N GLY A 146 -2.91 10.19 -3.66
CA GLY A 146 -4.18 9.75 -3.11
C GLY A 146 -4.12 8.38 -2.42
N TYR A 147 -5.29 7.91 -2.00
CA TYR A 147 -5.40 6.61 -1.34
C TYR A 147 -6.76 5.96 -1.60
N VAL A 148 -6.80 4.63 -1.42
CA VAL A 148 -8.02 3.82 -1.32
C VAL A 148 -7.97 3.04 -0.02
N TYR A 149 -9.04 3.13 0.76
CA TYR A 149 -9.20 2.41 2.01
C TYR A 149 -10.49 1.59 2.02
N SER A 150 -10.44 0.39 2.63
CA SER A 150 -11.62 -0.42 2.93
C SER A 150 -11.48 -1.09 4.29
N GLY A 151 -12.44 -0.86 5.16
CA GLY A 151 -12.56 -1.50 6.48
C GLY A 151 -13.55 -2.65 6.50
N GLY A 152 -13.66 -3.32 7.64
CA GLY A 152 -14.60 -4.44 7.87
C GLY A 152 -14.20 -5.76 7.21
N LEU A 153 -12.94 -5.92 6.84
CA LEU A 153 -12.41 -7.11 6.17
C LEU A 153 -11.79 -8.09 7.20
N SER A 154 -12.59 -8.41 8.23
CA SER A 154 -12.13 -9.19 9.38
C SER A 154 -11.85 -10.66 9.03
N TYR A 155 -10.73 -11.17 9.55
CA TYR A 155 -10.40 -12.61 9.46
C TYR A 155 -11.50 -13.50 10.03
N GLN A 156 -12.12 -13.09 11.14
CA GLN A 156 -13.17 -13.86 11.82
C GLN A 156 -14.44 -14.05 10.97
N SER A 157 -14.72 -13.12 10.04
CA SER A 157 -15.89 -13.19 9.16
C SER A 157 -15.75 -14.20 8.03
N ARG A 158 -14.59 -14.84 7.85
CA ARG A 158 -14.33 -15.79 6.74
C ARG A 158 -15.08 -17.11 6.85
N HIS A 159 -15.60 -17.44 8.02
CA HIS A 159 -16.35 -18.68 8.26
C HIS A 159 -17.85 -18.53 8.00
N ASP A 160 -18.32 -17.34 7.63
CA ASP A 160 -19.71 -17.02 7.29
C ASP A 160 -19.78 -16.70 5.79
N GLU A 161 -20.44 -17.58 5.01
CA GLU A 161 -20.50 -17.46 3.55
C GLU A 161 -21.12 -16.15 3.07
N ALA A 162 -22.17 -15.68 3.76
CA ALA A 162 -22.83 -14.42 3.39
C ALA A 162 -21.90 -13.22 3.63
N LYS A 163 -21.21 -13.19 4.77
CA LYS A 163 -20.21 -12.15 5.07
C LYS A 163 -19.03 -12.23 4.12
N LEU A 164 -18.58 -13.44 3.78
CA LEU A 164 -17.48 -13.64 2.85
C LEU A 164 -17.81 -13.09 1.45
N ALA A 165 -19.04 -13.32 0.97
CA ALA A 165 -19.49 -12.77 -0.32
C ALA A 165 -19.50 -11.22 -0.31
N LEU A 166 -20.00 -10.60 0.76
CA LEU A 166 -19.99 -9.15 0.91
C LEU A 166 -18.57 -8.58 1.00
N MET A 167 -17.70 -9.24 1.77
CA MET A 167 -16.28 -8.85 1.84
C MET A 167 -15.62 -8.95 0.48
N ARG A 168 -15.89 -10.01 -0.29
CA ARG A 168 -15.34 -10.19 -1.64
C ARG A 168 -15.76 -9.06 -2.56
N GLN A 169 -17.05 -8.71 -2.57
CA GLN A 169 -17.54 -7.58 -3.37
C GLN A 169 -16.83 -6.28 -2.99
N LYS A 170 -16.73 -5.99 -1.68
CA LYS A 170 -16.05 -4.80 -1.18
C LYS A 170 -14.59 -4.72 -1.62
N VAL A 171 -13.88 -5.86 -1.64
CA VAL A 171 -12.49 -5.92 -2.09
C VAL A 171 -12.36 -5.71 -3.60
N LEU A 172 -13.29 -6.23 -4.39
CA LEU A 172 -13.33 -5.98 -5.84
C LEU A 172 -13.62 -4.51 -6.15
N ASP A 173 -14.54 -3.88 -5.42
CA ASP A 173 -14.82 -2.45 -5.52
C ASP A 173 -13.61 -1.60 -5.12
N HIS A 174 -12.84 -2.03 -4.11
CA HIS A 174 -11.58 -1.41 -3.71
C HIS A 174 -10.56 -1.47 -4.86
N ALA A 175 -10.34 -2.65 -5.44
CA ALA A 175 -9.40 -2.82 -6.55
C ALA A 175 -9.77 -1.92 -7.74
N LYS A 176 -11.06 -1.88 -8.10
CA LYS A 176 -11.56 -1.00 -9.17
C LYS A 176 -11.29 0.49 -8.89
N LYS A 177 -11.57 0.96 -7.67
CA LYS A 177 -11.27 2.35 -7.28
C LYS A 177 -9.78 2.67 -7.36
N LEU A 178 -8.94 1.70 -6.99
CA LEU A 178 -7.49 1.84 -7.06
C LEU A 178 -7.01 1.93 -8.51
N GLU A 179 -7.53 1.09 -9.40
CA GLU A 179 -7.26 1.15 -10.85
C GLU A 179 -7.67 2.50 -11.45
N GLU A 180 -8.89 2.98 -11.10
CA GLU A 180 -9.37 4.30 -11.56
C GLU A 180 -8.47 5.44 -11.04
N LEU A 181 -7.99 5.37 -9.81
CA LEU A 181 -7.07 6.35 -9.25
C LEU A 181 -5.73 6.33 -10.00
N ILE A 182 -5.16 5.14 -10.18
CA ILE A 182 -3.90 4.97 -10.93
C ILE A 182 -4.05 5.48 -12.37
N GLY A 183 -5.13 5.12 -13.07
CA GLY A 183 -5.38 5.53 -14.44
C GLY A 183 -5.55 7.04 -14.64
N LYS A 184 -5.98 7.78 -13.59
CA LYS A 184 -6.09 9.25 -13.65
C LYS A 184 -4.77 9.97 -13.50
N ILE A 185 -3.77 9.32 -12.93
CA ILE A 185 -2.49 9.93 -12.56
C ILE A 185 -1.31 9.40 -13.38
N SER A 186 -1.50 8.35 -14.18
CA SER A 186 -0.47 7.70 -15.01
C SER A 186 -0.20 8.41 -16.33
#